data_2cc8105a77a1c982a7ac0e5ebe0c4628
#
_entry.id   2cc8105a77a1c982a7ac0e5ebe0c4628
#
_cell.length_a   1.000
_cell.length_b   1.000
_cell.length_c   1.000
_cell.angle_alpha   90.00
_cell.angle_beta   90.00
_cell.angle_gamma   90.00
#
_symmetry.space_group_name_H-M   'P 1'
#
loop_
_entity.id
_entity.type
_entity.pdbx_description
1 polymer ?
#
loop_
_entity_poly.entity_id
_entity_poly.type
_entity_poly.pdbx_seq_one_letter_code
_entity_poly.pdbx_strand_id
1 'polypeptide(L)'
;MKIETYIDSLVSYAMNTGLADPLDHQVLTNRILDLLHKDDYKPSDEVLTEDLEEILGGILEYAIENGLCDDGITARDIFDTRIMGAITPMPREVIRTFREKYATDPQEATDWYYKFSCDTDYIRRYRIEKDMRWKYDCEYGELDITINLSKPEKDPKAIAAAKNAPQTAYPKCQLCAENEGYAGRMNHPARANHRIVPIDVCGQPWCLQYSPYVYYNEHCIVFNSQHIPMKIDRSAFDKLLNFVDTFPHYFVGSNADLPIVGGSILSHEHFQGGHYTFAMETAPVEKEISFAGYEDVTAGIVKWPMSVIRLNGTDPVRIAELADKILGLWRGYSDESVGVIAFSDGEPHNTITPIARRRDGNFELDLVLRCNITTPEHPLGVFHPHADKHHIKKENIGLIEVMGLAVLPSRLKGELSDLARAITGKTNIAAHPVLSKHAEWVAELKKQYVFTNENALNILLQETGKVFAQVLEDAGVYKNTTEGREAFVKFVDFVNNN
;
A
#
# COMPACT_ATOMS: atom_id res chain seq x y z
N MET A 1 3.93 35.99 -8.26
CA MET A 1 5.40 36.04 -8.53
C MET A 1 5.65 35.90 -10.02
N LYS A 2 6.84 36.33 -10.49
CA LYS A 2 7.25 36.10 -11.88
C LYS A 2 7.72 34.66 -12.05
N ILE A 3 7.70 34.13 -13.28
CA ILE A 3 8.15 32.77 -13.57
C ILE A 3 9.65 32.57 -13.20
N GLU A 4 10.46 33.60 -13.36
CA GLU A 4 11.88 33.57 -12.99
C GLU A 4 12.06 33.29 -11.48
N THR A 5 11.21 33.86 -10.63
CA THR A 5 11.23 33.62 -9.19
C THR A 5 10.98 32.13 -8.87
N TYR A 6 10.03 31.50 -9.54
CA TYR A 6 9.75 30.08 -9.35
C TYR A 6 10.89 29.18 -9.90
N ILE A 7 11.51 29.57 -11.02
CA ILE A 7 12.68 28.85 -11.56
C ILE A 7 13.84 28.91 -10.55
N ASP A 8 14.17 30.09 -10.04
CA ASP A 8 15.26 30.27 -9.06
C ASP A 8 14.95 29.58 -7.75
N SER A 9 13.69 29.62 -7.30
CA SER A 9 13.24 28.90 -6.11
C SER A 9 13.42 27.39 -6.27
N LEU A 10 13.07 26.81 -7.44
CA LEU A 10 13.23 25.38 -7.68
C LEU A 10 14.70 24.95 -7.74
N VAL A 11 15.55 25.73 -8.38
CA VAL A 11 16.98 25.46 -8.41
C VAL A 11 17.61 25.58 -7.01
N SER A 12 17.21 26.61 -6.24
CA SER A 12 17.61 26.74 -4.83
C SER A 12 17.12 25.57 -3.97
N TYR A 13 15.88 25.13 -4.17
CA TYR A 13 15.32 23.95 -3.51
C TYR A 13 16.17 22.69 -3.79
N ALA A 14 16.56 22.47 -5.04
CA ALA A 14 17.40 21.31 -5.40
C ALA A 14 18.75 21.32 -4.67
N MET A 15 19.37 22.47 -4.53
CA MET A 15 20.63 22.63 -3.78
C MET A 15 20.42 22.45 -2.28
N ASN A 16 19.39 23.07 -1.69
CA ASN A 16 19.10 23.02 -0.26
C ASN A 16 18.72 21.61 0.22
N THR A 17 18.06 20.82 -0.63
CA THR A 17 17.68 19.43 -0.33
C THR A 17 18.79 18.42 -0.63
N GLY A 18 19.87 18.85 -1.31
CA GLY A 18 20.96 17.96 -1.73
C GLY A 18 20.66 17.11 -2.95
N LEU A 19 19.65 17.47 -3.73
CA LEU A 19 19.37 16.86 -5.04
C LEU A 19 20.39 17.31 -6.10
N ALA A 20 21.05 18.45 -5.89
CA ALA A 20 22.04 19.01 -6.80
C ALA A 20 23.19 19.68 -6.03
N ASP A 21 24.36 19.70 -6.68
CA ASP A 21 25.51 20.48 -6.24
C ASP A 21 25.37 21.93 -6.74
N PRO A 22 25.91 22.95 -6.01
CA PRO A 22 25.98 24.32 -6.53
C PRO A 22 26.60 24.47 -7.91
N LEU A 23 27.46 23.54 -8.32
CA LEU A 23 28.06 23.51 -9.67
C LEU A 23 27.02 23.17 -10.76
N ASP A 24 25.90 22.58 -10.41
CA ASP A 24 24.83 22.20 -11.34
C ASP A 24 23.88 23.34 -11.67
N HIS A 25 23.92 24.45 -10.94
CA HIS A 25 23.00 25.57 -11.01
C HIS A 25 22.62 25.95 -12.45
N GLN A 26 23.62 26.24 -13.28
CA GLN A 26 23.38 26.70 -14.65
C GLN A 26 22.71 25.66 -15.53
N VAL A 27 23.11 24.38 -15.37
CA VAL A 27 22.54 23.26 -16.13
C VAL A 27 21.08 23.03 -15.75
N LEU A 28 20.75 23.09 -14.45
CA LEU A 28 19.38 22.93 -13.97
C LEU A 28 18.48 24.07 -14.45
N THR A 29 18.94 25.31 -14.33
CA THR A 29 18.22 26.48 -14.87
C THR A 29 17.91 26.30 -16.35
N ASN A 30 18.90 25.94 -17.18
CA ASN A 30 18.71 25.77 -18.61
C ASN A 30 17.75 24.60 -18.96
N ARG A 31 17.78 23.51 -18.18
CA ARG A 31 16.82 22.39 -18.38
C ARG A 31 15.38 22.81 -18.08
N ILE A 32 15.17 23.64 -17.05
CA ILE A 32 13.84 24.14 -16.72
C ILE A 32 13.37 25.14 -17.79
N LEU A 33 14.25 26.02 -18.28
CA LEU A 33 13.94 26.96 -19.39
C LEU A 33 13.54 26.20 -20.66
N ASP A 34 14.25 25.13 -21.01
CA ASP A 34 13.91 24.27 -22.16
C ASP A 34 12.50 23.67 -22.02
N LEU A 35 12.16 23.14 -20.85
CA LEU A 35 10.84 22.58 -20.57
C LEU A 35 9.72 23.62 -20.62
N LEU A 36 10.04 24.89 -20.30
CA LEU A 36 9.12 26.03 -20.32
C LEU A 36 9.10 26.74 -21.69
N HIS A 37 9.87 26.26 -22.67
CA HIS A 37 10.04 26.88 -23.99
C HIS A 37 10.42 28.36 -23.87
N LYS A 38 11.30 28.69 -22.95
CA LYS A 38 11.68 30.07 -22.61
C LYS A 38 13.09 30.37 -23.11
N ASP A 39 13.20 31.25 -24.10
CA ASP A 39 14.46 31.64 -24.72
C ASP A 39 15.21 32.73 -23.96
N ASP A 40 14.50 33.49 -23.08
CA ASP A 40 15.06 34.60 -22.34
C ASP A 40 14.87 34.41 -20.83
N TYR A 41 15.91 34.74 -20.05
CA TYR A 41 15.93 34.57 -18.61
C TYR A 41 16.78 35.64 -17.95
N LYS A 42 16.24 36.21 -16.87
CA LYS A 42 16.98 37.07 -15.95
C LYS A 42 16.72 36.58 -14.53
N PRO A 43 17.80 36.37 -13.71
CA PRO A 43 17.63 35.99 -12.31
C PRO A 43 16.65 36.94 -11.59
N SER A 44 15.84 36.38 -10.70
CA SER A 44 14.83 37.15 -9.95
C SER A 44 15.49 38.06 -8.90
N ASP A 45 14.94 39.24 -8.77
CA ASP A 45 15.25 40.16 -7.69
C ASP A 45 14.29 40.01 -6.48
N GLU A 46 13.30 39.09 -6.59
CA GLU A 46 12.28 38.83 -5.56
C GLU A 46 12.74 37.79 -4.53
N VAL A 47 12.10 37.78 -3.36
CA VAL A 47 12.35 36.74 -2.34
C VAL A 47 11.92 35.40 -2.85
N LEU A 48 12.82 34.42 -2.75
CA LEU A 48 12.52 33.03 -3.15
C LEU A 48 11.59 32.35 -2.14
N THR A 49 10.71 31.49 -2.62
CA THR A 49 9.89 30.60 -1.77
C THR A 49 10.58 29.25 -1.62
N GLU A 50 10.45 28.64 -0.43
CA GLU A 50 10.95 27.29 -0.13
C GLU A 50 9.81 26.24 -0.21
N ASP A 51 8.56 26.68 -0.36
CA ASP A 51 7.40 25.79 -0.44
C ASP A 51 7.30 25.17 -1.84
N LEU A 52 7.54 23.86 -1.92
CA LEU A 52 7.53 23.13 -3.19
C LEU A 52 6.15 23.10 -3.86
N GLU A 53 5.04 23.03 -3.09
CA GLU A 53 3.68 23.10 -3.66
C GLU A 53 3.45 24.47 -4.33
N GLU A 54 3.92 25.55 -3.72
CA GLU A 54 3.84 26.91 -4.29
C GLU A 54 4.72 27.04 -5.53
N ILE A 55 5.97 26.54 -5.49
CA ILE A 55 6.91 26.59 -6.61
C ILE A 55 6.32 25.87 -7.84
N LEU A 56 5.90 24.61 -7.65
CA LEU A 56 5.34 23.81 -8.74
C LEU A 56 4.00 24.36 -9.23
N GLY A 57 3.17 24.88 -8.31
CA GLY A 57 1.92 25.57 -8.65
C GLY A 57 2.15 26.74 -9.57
N GLY A 58 3.12 27.62 -9.25
CA GLY A 58 3.45 28.78 -10.10
C GLY A 58 4.00 28.40 -11.47
N ILE A 59 4.84 27.36 -11.54
CA ILE A 59 5.37 26.83 -12.80
C ILE A 59 4.23 26.21 -13.65
N LEU A 60 3.30 25.49 -13.04
CA LEU A 60 2.15 24.88 -13.73
C LEU A 60 1.19 25.93 -14.29
N GLU A 61 0.86 26.98 -13.51
CA GLU A 61 0.02 28.07 -14.01
C GLU A 61 0.65 28.77 -15.22
N TYR A 62 1.95 29.06 -15.15
CA TYR A 62 2.68 29.61 -16.31
C TYR A 62 2.58 28.65 -17.52
N ALA A 63 2.77 27.36 -17.32
CA ALA A 63 2.74 26.38 -18.39
C ALA A 63 1.35 26.29 -19.05
N ILE A 64 0.28 26.35 -18.25
CA ILE A 64 -1.11 26.34 -18.74
C ILE A 64 -1.42 27.61 -19.53
N GLU A 65 -1.05 28.78 -18.98
CA GLU A 65 -1.28 30.08 -19.65
C GLU A 65 -0.57 30.18 -21.00
N ASN A 66 0.58 29.50 -21.13
CA ASN A 66 1.36 29.48 -22.38
C ASN A 66 1.08 28.25 -23.28
N GLY A 67 0.07 27.44 -22.95
CA GLY A 67 -0.34 26.29 -23.76
C GLY A 67 0.64 25.12 -23.78
N LEU A 68 1.54 25.01 -22.79
CA LEU A 68 2.50 23.94 -22.64
C LEU A 68 1.92 22.72 -21.89
N CYS A 69 0.85 22.94 -21.13
CA CYS A 69 0.17 21.94 -20.33
C CYS A 69 -1.34 22.15 -20.36
N ASP A 70 -2.12 21.09 -20.53
CA ASP A 70 -3.58 21.13 -20.37
C ASP A 70 -3.96 21.26 -18.89
N ASP A 71 -5.05 21.97 -18.60
CA ASP A 71 -5.58 22.14 -17.25
C ASP A 71 -6.41 20.93 -16.79
N GLY A 72 -5.75 19.78 -16.64
CA GLY A 72 -6.34 18.55 -16.14
C GLY A 72 -5.41 17.87 -15.16
N ILE A 73 -5.94 17.21 -14.12
CA ILE A 73 -5.15 16.58 -13.05
C ILE A 73 -4.01 15.70 -13.61
N THR A 74 -4.31 14.85 -14.58
CA THR A 74 -3.30 13.97 -15.19
C THR A 74 -2.25 14.74 -15.98
N ALA A 75 -2.65 15.78 -16.72
CA ALA A 75 -1.72 16.61 -17.50
C ALA A 75 -0.80 17.42 -16.57
N ARG A 76 -1.38 18.03 -15.53
CA ARG A 76 -0.62 18.71 -14.46
C ARG A 76 0.38 17.77 -13.80
N ASP A 77 -0.04 16.53 -13.43
CA ASP A 77 0.85 15.52 -12.84
C ASP A 77 1.97 15.05 -13.77
N ILE A 78 1.73 15.00 -15.07
CA ILE A 78 2.77 14.68 -16.05
C ILE A 78 3.76 15.83 -16.17
N PHE A 79 3.28 17.06 -16.20
CA PHE A 79 4.12 18.23 -16.42
C PHE A 79 5.01 18.53 -15.18
N ASP A 80 4.44 18.57 -13.99
CA ASP A 80 5.21 18.83 -12.76
C ASP A 80 6.25 17.71 -12.50
N THR A 81 5.89 16.45 -12.77
CA THR A 81 6.83 15.32 -12.68
C THR A 81 8.00 15.49 -13.65
N ARG A 82 7.77 16.04 -14.86
CA ARG A 82 8.85 16.36 -15.82
C ARG A 82 9.75 17.49 -15.32
N ILE A 83 9.16 18.54 -14.73
CA ILE A 83 9.92 19.65 -14.12
C ILE A 83 10.80 19.11 -12.99
N MET A 84 10.25 18.32 -12.07
CA MET A 84 11.03 17.69 -11.01
C MET A 84 12.10 16.71 -11.55
N GLY A 85 11.81 16.04 -12.66
CA GLY A 85 12.76 15.18 -13.36
C GLY A 85 14.01 15.93 -13.84
N ALA A 86 13.88 17.22 -14.17
CA ALA A 86 15.01 18.05 -14.61
C ALA A 86 16.05 18.30 -13.50
N ILE A 87 15.61 18.29 -12.23
CA ILE A 87 16.46 18.51 -11.05
C ILE A 87 16.80 17.21 -10.29
N THR A 88 16.25 16.08 -10.74
CA THR A 88 16.47 14.78 -10.07
C THR A 88 17.80 14.16 -10.51
N PRO A 89 18.69 13.76 -9.58
CA PRO A 89 19.96 13.10 -9.89
C PRO A 89 19.80 11.86 -10.76
N MET A 90 20.87 11.53 -11.50
CA MET A 90 20.87 10.31 -12.33
C MET A 90 20.92 9.04 -11.48
N PRO A 91 20.36 7.90 -11.95
CA PRO A 91 20.32 6.63 -11.20
C PRO A 91 21.67 6.22 -10.60
N ARG A 92 22.76 6.42 -11.34
CA ARG A 92 24.12 6.09 -10.88
C ARG A 92 24.48 6.80 -9.57
N GLU A 93 24.11 8.05 -9.41
CA GLU A 93 24.42 8.86 -8.21
C GLU A 93 23.59 8.38 -7.04
N VAL A 94 22.31 8.13 -7.26
CA VAL A 94 21.39 7.61 -6.24
C VAL A 94 21.83 6.23 -5.74
N ILE A 95 22.16 5.32 -6.67
CA ILE A 95 22.63 3.97 -6.33
C ILE A 95 23.97 4.02 -5.59
N ARG A 96 24.90 4.88 -6.00
CA ARG A 96 26.19 5.06 -5.32
C ARG A 96 25.98 5.52 -3.88
N THR A 97 25.21 6.58 -3.68
CA THR A 97 24.96 7.15 -2.34
C THR A 97 24.23 6.15 -1.43
N PHE A 98 23.23 5.44 -1.98
CA PHE A 98 22.55 4.39 -1.23
C PHE A 98 23.53 3.29 -0.75
N ARG A 99 24.42 2.82 -1.64
CA ARG A 99 25.39 1.78 -1.30
C ARG A 99 26.44 2.25 -0.30
N GLU A 100 26.90 3.48 -0.40
CA GLU A 100 27.84 4.08 0.55
C GLU A 100 27.22 4.14 1.95
N LYS A 101 25.97 4.56 2.07
CA LYS A 101 25.24 4.58 3.34
C LYS A 101 24.93 3.18 3.85
N TYR A 102 24.50 2.27 2.99
CA TYR A 102 24.22 0.88 3.34
C TYR A 102 25.47 0.16 3.90
N ALA A 103 26.66 0.50 3.42
CA ALA A 103 27.90 -0.05 3.97
C ALA A 103 28.17 0.38 5.42
N THR A 104 27.56 1.46 5.87
CA THR A 104 27.61 1.97 7.25
C THR A 104 26.46 1.37 8.07
N ASP A 105 25.23 1.57 7.62
CA ASP A 105 24.00 1.08 8.26
C ASP A 105 22.87 0.94 7.23
N PRO A 106 22.23 -0.24 7.14
CA PRO A 106 21.05 -0.42 6.27
C PRO A 106 19.94 0.59 6.51
N GLN A 107 19.69 0.99 7.75
CA GLN A 107 18.66 1.97 8.09
C GLN A 107 19.05 3.38 7.60
N GLU A 108 20.31 3.79 7.74
CA GLU A 108 20.76 5.08 7.19
C GLU A 108 20.54 5.18 5.68
N ALA A 109 20.71 4.06 4.97
CA ALA A 109 20.50 4.02 3.53
C ALA A 109 19.02 4.16 3.15
N THR A 110 18.13 3.48 3.87
CA THR A 110 16.67 3.54 3.62
C THR A 110 16.08 4.89 4.03
N ASP A 111 16.47 5.45 5.19
CA ASP A 111 16.05 6.79 5.64
C ASP A 111 16.44 7.87 4.62
N TRP A 112 17.68 7.81 4.13
CA TRP A 112 18.14 8.72 3.07
C TRP A 112 17.35 8.55 1.78
N TYR A 113 17.10 7.32 1.34
CA TYR A 113 16.39 7.06 0.10
C TYR A 113 14.90 7.41 0.19
N TYR A 114 14.29 7.27 1.37
CA TYR A 114 12.94 7.76 1.62
C TYR A 114 12.87 9.29 1.56
N LYS A 115 13.80 9.98 2.25
CA LYS A 115 13.93 11.43 2.16
C LYS A 115 14.14 11.89 0.71
N PHE A 116 15.03 11.25 -0.02
CA PHE A 116 15.26 11.51 -1.44
C PHE A 116 13.97 11.37 -2.27
N SER A 117 13.19 10.33 -2.03
CA SER A 117 11.90 10.11 -2.74
C SER A 117 10.85 11.19 -2.40
N CYS A 118 10.92 11.76 -1.21
CA CYS A 118 10.12 12.92 -0.82
C CYS A 118 10.63 14.21 -1.48
N ASP A 119 11.94 14.44 -1.47
CA ASP A 119 12.53 15.68 -1.99
C ASP A 119 12.44 15.78 -3.52
N THR A 120 12.39 14.65 -4.22
CA THR A 120 12.10 14.61 -5.66
C THR A 120 10.63 14.78 -6.01
N ASP A 121 9.75 14.99 -5.04
CA ASP A 121 8.28 15.02 -5.21
C ASP A 121 7.71 13.74 -5.85
N TYR A 122 8.47 12.64 -5.82
CA TYR A 122 7.91 11.33 -6.16
C TYR A 122 6.89 10.90 -5.09
N ILE A 123 7.19 11.16 -3.81
CA ILE A 123 6.27 11.12 -2.69
C ILE A 123 5.77 12.54 -2.40
N ARG A 124 4.55 12.83 -2.76
CA ARG A 124 3.94 14.18 -2.64
C ARG A 124 3.40 14.41 -1.23
N ARG A 125 4.27 14.88 -0.32
CA ARG A 125 3.94 15.09 1.10
C ARG A 125 2.68 15.91 1.31
N TYR A 126 2.54 17.04 0.61
CA TYR A 126 1.38 17.93 0.69
C TYR A 126 0.05 17.29 0.25
N ARG A 127 0.08 16.22 -0.55
CA ARG A 127 -1.12 15.43 -0.87
C ARG A 127 -1.43 14.43 0.22
N ILE A 128 -0.41 13.80 0.79
CA ILE A 128 -0.54 12.78 1.85
C ILE A 128 -1.04 13.41 3.15
N GLU A 129 -0.67 14.65 3.45
CA GLU A 129 -1.16 15.41 4.59
C GLU A 129 -2.68 15.66 4.56
N LYS A 130 -3.30 15.58 3.38
CA LYS A 130 -4.75 15.68 3.21
C LYS A 130 -5.51 14.40 3.55
N ASP A 131 -4.81 13.25 3.69
CA ASP A 131 -5.41 11.98 4.08
C ASP A 131 -6.06 12.10 5.47
N MET A 132 -7.21 11.45 5.64
CA MET A 132 -7.81 11.34 6.98
C MET A 132 -7.31 10.07 7.65
N ARG A 133 -6.81 10.21 8.88
CA ARG A 133 -6.28 9.08 9.67
C ARG A 133 -6.80 9.14 11.09
N TRP A 134 -7.23 7.99 11.61
CA TRP A 134 -7.61 7.84 13.01
C TRP A 134 -7.40 6.40 13.45
N LYS A 135 -7.51 6.15 14.74
CA LYS A 135 -7.37 4.85 15.35
C LYS A 135 -8.68 4.33 15.87
N TYR A 136 -8.84 3.02 15.85
CA TYR A 136 -10.00 2.32 16.42
C TYR A 136 -9.54 1.18 17.33
N ASP A 137 -9.85 1.31 18.63
CA ASP A 137 -9.56 0.28 19.63
C ASP A 137 -10.60 -0.83 19.59
N CYS A 138 -10.14 -2.08 19.50
CA CYS A 138 -11.00 -3.26 19.55
C CYS A 138 -10.30 -4.42 20.28
N GLU A 139 -10.97 -5.56 20.38
CA GLU A 139 -10.43 -6.75 21.07
C GLU A 139 -9.15 -7.33 20.41
N TYR A 140 -8.85 -6.94 19.19
CA TYR A 140 -7.65 -7.35 18.43
C TYR A 140 -6.49 -6.36 18.56
N GLY A 141 -6.68 -5.25 19.23
CA GLY A 141 -5.74 -4.14 19.35
C GLY A 141 -6.22 -2.87 18.68
N GLU A 142 -5.32 -1.92 18.51
CA GLU A 142 -5.60 -0.61 17.92
C GLU A 142 -5.41 -0.66 16.39
N LEU A 143 -6.52 -0.65 15.64
CA LEU A 143 -6.51 -0.65 14.17
C LEU A 143 -6.27 0.76 13.63
N ASP A 144 -5.49 0.86 12.56
CA ASP A 144 -5.29 2.10 11.81
C ASP A 144 -6.37 2.24 10.73
N ILE A 145 -7.06 3.39 10.72
CA ILE A 145 -8.09 3.66 9.71
C ILE A 145 -7.66 4.87 8.89
N THR A 146 -7.61 4.70 7.57
CA THR A 146 -7.20 5.76 6.64
C THR A 146 -8.19 5.91 5.50
N ILE A 147 -8.64 7.14 5.23
CA ILE A 147 -9.25 7.52 3.97
C ILE A 147 -8.15 8.16 3.13
N ASN A 148 -7.69 7.43 2.12
CA ASN A 148 -6.59 7.88 1.28
C ASN A 148 -7.09 8.84 0.20
N LEU A 149 -6.56 10.08 0.21
CA LEU A 149 -6.86 11.15 -0.73
C LEU A 149 -5.68 11.44 -1.67
N SER A 150 -4.51 10.88 -1.37
CA SER A 150 -3.29 11.07 -2.16
C SER A 150 -3.30 10.31 -3.49
N LYS A 151 -4.10 9.25 -3.58
CA LYS A 151 -4.35 8.53 -4.84
C LYS A 151 -5.44 9.27 -5.62
N PRO A 152 -5.11 9.97 -6.72
CA PRO A 152 -6.11 10.71 -7.48
C PRO A 152 -7.18 9.78 -8.03
N GLU A 153 -8.45 10.11 -7.78
CA GLU A 153 -9.56 9.50 -8.48
C GLU A 153 -9.52 9.97 -9.94
N LYS A 154 -9.59 9.00 -10.86
CA LYS A 154 -9.62 9.37 -12.29
C LYS A 154 -10.95 10.04 -12.61
N ASP A 155 -10.88 11.27 -13.12
CA ASP A 155 -12.01 11.97 -13.73
C ASP A 155 -12.65 11.07 -14.82
N PRO A 156 -13.98 11.02 -14.95
CA PRO A 156 -14.66 10.30 -16.03
C PRO A 156 -14.13 10.62 -17.43
N LYS A 157 -13.75 11.88 -17.70
CA LYS A 157 -13.10 12.29 -18.95
C LYS A 157 -11.72 11.67 -19.12
N ALA A 158 -10.91 11.61 -18.04
CA ALA A 158 -9.60 10.97 -18.04
C ALA A 158 -9.72 9.45 -18.21
N ILE A 159 -10.75 8.82 -17.63
CA ILE A 159 -11.05 7.38 -17.84
C ILE A 159 -11.39 7.12 -19.30
N ALA A 160 -12.25 7.93 -19.91
CA ALA A 160 -12.63 7.82 -21.32
C ALA A 160 -11.43 8.05 -22.25
N ALA A 161 -10.61 9.06 -21.99
CA ALA A 161 -9.38 9.33 -22.73
C ALA A 161 -8.36 8.18 -22.60
N ALA A 162 -8.18 7.63 -21.40
CA ALA A 162 -7.30 6.49 -21.16
C ALA A 162 -7.76 5.22 -21.89
N LYS A 163 -9.08 4.99 -21.97
CA LYS A 163 -9.66 3.86 -22.71
C LYS A 163 -9.40 3.95 -24.22
N ASN A 164 -9.42 5.17 -24.77
CA ASN A 164 -9.21 5.45 -26.19
C ASN A 164 -7.72 5.67 -26.55
N ALA A 165 -6.83 5.73 -25.57
CA ALA A 165 -5.41 5.91 -25.79
C ALA A 165 -4.77 4.65 -26.42
N PRO A 166 -3.74 4.81 -27.29
CA PRO A 166 -3.02 3.68 -27.84
C PRO A 166 -2.49 2.77 -26.72
N GLN A 167 -2.75 1.48 -26.83
CA GLN A 167 -2.18 0.50 -25.91
C GLN A 167 -0.73 0.24 -26.31
N THR A 168 0.19 0.44 -25.38
CA THR A 168 1.61 0.17 -25.59
C THR A 168 2.11 -0.84 -24.58
N ALA A 169 3.08 -1.67 -24.98
CA ALA A 169 3.70 -2.68 -24.12
C ALA A 169 4.89 -2.12 -23.31
N TYR A 170 5.09 -0.80 -23.29
CA TYR A 170 6.21 -0.15 -22.59
C TYR A 170 5.73 1.06 -21.79
N PRO A 171 6.01 1.09 -20.46
CA PRO A 171 6.39 -0.06 -19.62
C PRO A 171 5.30 -1.15 -19.61
N LYS A 172 5.66 -2.41 -19.36
CA LYS A 172 4.68 -3.51 -19.34
C LYS A 172 3.67 -3.38 -18.20
N CYS A 173 4.12 -2.95 -17.01
CA CYS A 173 3.27 -2.65 -15.87
C CYS A 173 3.88 -1.52 -15.03
N GLN A 174 3.16 -1.12 -13.97
CA GLN A 174 3.59 -0.01 -13.10
C GLN A 174 4.79 -0.35 -12.19
N LEU A 175 5.19 -1.62 -12.09
CA LEU A 175 6.33 -2.07 -11.28
C LEU A 175 7.58 -2.35 -12.11
N CYS A 176 7.49 -2.39 -13.44
CA CYS A 176 8.66 -2.64 -14.26
C CYS A 176 9.72 -1.54 -14.11
N ALA A 177 11.00 -1.93 -14.15
CA ALA A 177 12.13 -1.01 -14.06
C ALA A 177 12.13 0.09 -15.14
N GLU A 178 11.49 -0.17 -16.27
CA GLU A 178 11.29 0.79 -17.36
C GLU A 178 10.47 2.02 -16.95
N ASN A 179 9.84 2.02 -15.78
CA ASN A 179 9.20 3.20 -15.22
C ASN A 179 10.21 4.26 -14.73
N GLU A 180 11.43 3.87 -14.40
CA GLU A 180 12.44 4.82 -13.94
C GLU A 180 12.69 5.91 -14.99
N GLY A 181 12.47 7.16 -14.64
CA GLY A 181 12.61 8.28 -15.57
C GLY A 181 11.54 8.37 -16.67
N TYR A 182 10.49 7.55 -16.63
CA TYR A 182 9.45 7.53 -17.67
C TYR A 182 8.60 8.79 -17.65
N ALA A 183 8.42 9.41 -18.82
CA ALA A 183 7.70 10.69 -18.94
C ALA A 183 6.21 10.62 -18.59
N GLY A 184 5.62 9.43 -18.65
CA GLY A 184 4.17 9.26 -18.43
C GLY A 184 3.33 9.48 -19.69
N ARG A 185 2.07 9.11 -19.61
CA ARG A 185 1.01 9.35 -20.60
C ARG A 185 -0.35 9.26 -19.94
N MET A 186 -1.42 9.63 -20.63
CA MET A 186 -2.77 9.70 -20.05
C MET A 186 -3.27 8.41 -19.37
N ASN A 187 -2.79 7.24 -19.80
CA ASN A 187 -3.16 5.94 -19.21
C ASN A 187 -2.02 5.26 -18.43
N HIS A 188 -0.88 5.94 -18.25
CA HIS A 188 0.25 5.41 -17.46
C HIS A 188 0.94 6.54 -16.69
N PRO A 189 1.20 6.40 -15.39
CA PRO A 189 1.72 7.49 -14.57
C PRO A 189 3.11 7.95 -15.00
N ALA A 190 3.36 9.26 -14.86
CA ALA A 190 4.69 9.84 -15.01
C ALA A 190 5.62 9.43 -13.86
N ARG A 191 6.90 9.23 -14.16
CA ARG A 191 7.95 8.78 -13.25
C ARG A 191 9.31 9.43 -13.56
N ALA A 192 9.32 10.62 -14.18
CA ALA A 192 10.56 11.31 -14.54
C ALA A 192 11.46 11.59 -13.33
N ASN A 193 10.85 11.85 -12.18
CA ASN A 193 11.48 12.10 -10.88
C ASN A 193 11.67 10.85 -10.01
N HIS A 194 11.36 9.66 -10.52
CA HIS A 194 11.49 8.41 -9.80
C HIS A 194 12.85 7.74 -10.08
N ARG A 195 13.46 7.20 -9.04
CA ARG A 195 14.69 6.38 -9.10
C ARG A 195 14.49 5.09 -8.35
N ILE A 196 15.13 4.03 -8.82
CA ILE A 196 15.02 2.67 -8.32
C ILE A 196 16.39 2.24 -7.79
N VAL A 197 16.42 1.52 -6.68
CA VAL A 197 17.65 0.96 -6.12
C VAL A 197 17.71 -0.54 -6.41
N PRO A 198 18.67 -1.02 -7.20
CA PRO A 198 18.92 -2.44 -7.37
C PRO A 198 19.44 -3.07 -6.08
N ILE A 199 18.81 -4.17 -5.68
CA ILE A 199 19.19 -5.00 -4.51
C ILE A 199 19.33 -6.46 -4.93
N ASP A 200 19.99 -7.25 -4.08
CA ASP A 200 20.02 -8.71 -4.21
C ASP A 200 18.99 -9.33 -3.27
N VAL A 201 18.23 -10.30 -3.75
CA VAL A 201 17.35 -11.13 -2.92
C VAL A 201 17.59 -12.59 -3.29
N CYS A 202 18.16 -13.35 -2.39
CA CYS A 202 18.54 -14.75 -2.58
C CYS A 202 19.44 -14.97 -3.81
N GLY A 203 20.41 -14.09 -4.05
CA GLY A 203 21.34 -14.16 -5.20
C GLY A 203 20.71 -13.79 -6.54
N GLN A 204 19.53 -13.18 -6.54
CA GLN A 204 18.83 -12.75 -7.75
C GLN A 204 18.70 -11.22 -7.80
N PRO A 205 18.70 -10.62 -9.01
CA PRO A 205 18.54 -9.18 -9.14
C PRO A 205 17.08 -8.76 -8.89
N TRP A 206 16.88 -7.94 -7.88
CA TRP A 206 15.64 -7.31 -7.49
C TRP A 206 15.80 -5.80 -7.43
N CYS A 207 14.72 -5.10 -7.21
CA CYS A 207 14.67 -3.65 -7.07
C CYS A 207 13.87 -3.24 -5.84
N LEU A 208 14.31 -2.16 -5.20
CA LEU A 208 13.62 -1.48 -4.13
C LEU A 208 13.15 -0.10 -4.61
N GLN A 209 11.90 0.24 -4.31
CA GLN A 209 11.34 1.58 -4.50
C GLN A 209 10.31 1.88 -3.40
N TYR A 210 10.03 3.16 -3.13
CA TYR A 210 8.91 3.52 -2.28
C TYR A 210 7.60 3.62 -3.08
N SER A 211 6.48 3.45 -2.38
CA SER A 211 5.17 3.74 -2.92
C SER A 211 4.88 5.23 -2.85
N PRO A 212 4.42 5.88 -3.92
CA PRO A 212 4.09 7.30 -3.88
C PRO A 212 2.83 7.61 -3.04
N TYR A 213 2.08 6.59 -2.62
CA TYR A 213 0.84 6.76 -1.86
C TYR A 213 1.00 6.72 -0.35
N VAL A 214 2.13 6.22 0.15
CA VAL A 214 2.55 6.18 1.58
C VAL A 214 1.38 5.85 2.53
N TYR A 215 0.87 4.63 2.46
CA TYR A 215 -0.17 4.18 3.38
C TYR A 215 0.32 4.13 4.83
N TYR A 216 1.62 3.88 5.03
CA TYR A 216 2.34 3.85 6.31
C TYR A 216 3.79 4.31 6.09
N ASN A 217 4.53 4.53 7.18
CA ASN A 217 5.91 5.05 7.10
C ASN A 217 6.81 4.13 6.25
N GLU A 218 7.53 4.75 5.31
CA GLU A 218 8.46 4.08 4.41
C GLU A 218 7.86 2.91 3.63
N HIS A 219 6.56 3.03 3.25
CA HIS A 219 5.91 2.02 2.43
C HIS A 219 6.70 1.77 1.14
N CYS A 220 7.35 0.62 1.06
CA CYS A 220 8.19 0.24 -0.07
C CYS A 220 7.60 -0.94 -0.87
N ILE A 221 8.05 -1.04 -2.10
CA ILE A 221 7.80 -2.15 -3.01
C ILE A 221 9.15 -2.78 -3.38
N VAL A 222 9.26 -4.07 -3.12
CA VAL A 222 10.41 -4.90 -3.50
C VAL A 222 9.95 -5.78 -4.65
N PHE A 223 10.54 -5.64 -5.84
CA PHE A 223 10.04 -6.32 -7.03
C PHE A 223 11.15 -6.98 -7.84
N ASN A 224 10.81 -8.10 -8.46
CA ASN A 224 11.73 -8.83 -9.33
C ASN A 224 12.12 -7.96 -10.53
N SER A 225 13.39 -7.91 -10.88
CA SER A 225 13.84 -7.16 -12.07
C SER A 225 13.26 -7.71 -13.39
N GLN A 226 12.78 -8.95 -13.37
CA GLN A 226 12.10 -9.59 -14.50
C GLN A 226 10.58 -9.54 -14.28
N HIS A 227 9.82 -9.24 -15.34
CA HIS A 227 8.37 -9.26 -15.32
C HIS A 227 7.86 -10.72 -15.39
N ILE A 228 7.79 -11.37 -14.24
CA ILE A 228 7.29 -12.73 -14.07
C ILE A 228 6.10 -12.75 -13.10
N PRO A 229 5.14 -13.67 -13.24
CA PRO A 229 3.99 -13.75 -12.35
C PRO A 229 4.37 -14.01 -10.89
N MET A 230 3.55 -13.49 -9.98
CA MET A 230 3.62 -13.82 -8.55
C MET A 230 3.29 -15.29 -8.31
N LYS A 231 3.99 -15.87 -7.34
CA LYS A 231 3.70 -17.21 -6.84
C LYS A 231 4.07 -17.28 -5.36
N ILE A 232 3.19 -17.82 -4.55
CA ILE A 232 3.48 -18.15 -3.16
C ILE A 232 3.96 -19.60 -3.09
N ASP A 233 5.22 -19.78 -2.79
CA ASP A 233 5.86 -21.08 -2.62
C ASP A 233 7.08 -20.93 -1.69
N ARG A 234 7.86 -22.00 -1.52
CA ARG A 234 9.08 -22.00 -0.73
C ARG A 234 10.01 -20.84 -1.08
N SER A 235 10.19 -20.55 -2.37
CA SER A 235 11.06 -19.47 -2.82
C SER A 235 10.55 -18.09 -2.34
N ALA A 236 9.23 -17.88 -2.25
CA ALA A 236 8.69 -16.64 -1.71
C ALA A 236 9.04 -16.48 -0.22
N PHE A 237 8.93 -17.53 0.57
CA PHE A 237 9.30 -17.50 2.00
C PHE A 237 10.80 -17.24 2.19
N ASP A 238 11.66 -17.92 1.44
CA ASP A 238 13.10 -17.70 1.45
C ASP A 238 13.45 -16.25 1.12
N LYS A 239 12.80 -15.66 0.10
CA LYS A 239 13.01 -14.26 -0.31
C LYS A 239 12.56 -13.26 0.74
N LEU A 240 11.39 -13.46 1.37
CA LEU A 240 10.90 -12.60 2.43
C LEU A 240 11.85 -12.62 3.65
N LEU A 241 12.30 -13.78 4.07
CA LEU A 241 13.23 -13.93 5.19
C LEU A 241 14.62 -13.35 4.86
N ASN A 242 15.11 -13.52 3.63
CA ASN A 242 16.35 -12.90 3.17
C ASN A 242 16.27 -11.37 3.14
N PHE A 243 15.13 -10.82 2.73
CA PHE A 243 14.94 -9.37 2.72
C PHE A 243 15.01 -8.76 4.13
N VAL A 244 14.35 -9.38 5.12
CA VAL A 244 14.40 -8.88 6.50
C VAL A 244 15.72 -9.17 7.22
N ASP A 245 16.54 -10.03 6.67
CA ASP A 245 17.95 -10.18 7.10
C ASP A 245 18.81 -9.03 6.55
N THR A 246 18.54 -8.61 5.32
CA THR A 246 19.22 -7.49 4.62
C THR A 246 18.81 -6.13 5.20
N PHE A 247 17.51 -5.97 5.56
CA PHE A 247 16.91 -4.76 6.12
C PHE A 247 16.14 -5.09 7.42
N PRO A 248 16.85 -5.33 8.54
CA PRO A 248 16.25 -5.88 9.76
C PRO A 248 15.27 -4.94 10.47
N HIS A 249 15.28 -3.67 10.15
CA HIS A 249 14.33 -2.65 10.64
C HIS A 249 13.01 -2.62 9.86
N TYR A 250 12.90 -3.36 8.75
CA TYR A 250 11.70 -3.47 7.92
C TYR A 250 10.94 -4.77 8.20
N PHE A 251 9.62 -4.71 8.02
CA PHE A 251 8.84 -5.89 7.67
C PHE A 251 8.74 -6.00 6.15
N VAL A 252 8.40 -7.17 5.64
CA VAL A 252 8.03 -7.40 4.24
C VAL A 252 6.98 -8.51 4.13
N GLY A 253 6.05 -8.36 3.22
CA GLY A 253 5.04 -9.39 2.97
C GLY A 253 4.63 -9.47 1.51
N SER A 254 3.97 -10.55 1.15
CA SER A 254 3.40 -10.76 -0.18
C SER A 254 1.88 -10.75 -0.14
N ASN A 255 1.25 -10.13 -1.12
CA ASN A 255 -0.15 -10.45 -1.39
C ASN A 255 -0.29 -11.94 -1.74
N ALA A 256 -1.48 -12.49 -1.55
CA ALA A 256 -1.81 -13.82 -2.02
C ALA A 256 -1.77 -13.90 -3.56
N ASP A 257 -1.45 -15.07 -4.09
CA ASP A 257 -1.29 -15.32 -5.53
C ASP A 257 -2.59 -15.74 -6.26
N LEU A 258 -3.71 -15.76 -5.55
CA LEU A 258 -5.03 -16.06 -6.13
C LEU A 258 -5.89 -14.78 -6.24
N PRO A 259 -6.78 -14.68 -7.26
CA PRO A 259 -7.74 -13.59 -7.37
C PRO A 259 -8.66 -13.52 -6.14
N ILE A 260 -9.35 -12.39 -5.94
CA ILE A 260 -10.26 -12.11 -4.81
C ILE A 260 -9.53 -11.89 -3.48
N VAL A 261 -8.54 -12.71 -3.15
CA VAL A 261 -7.75 -12.63 -1.91
C VAL A 261 -6.33 -12.08 -2.13
N GLY A 262 -5.98 -11.77 -3.37
CA GLY A 262 -4.68 -11.23 -3.77
C GLY A 262 -4.68 -9.74 -4.05
N GLY A 263 -3.50 -9.22 -4.39
CA GLY A 263 -3.28 -7.85 -4.83
C GLY A 263 -3.69 -7.60 -6.28
N SER A 264 -3.51 -6.34 -6.72
CA SER A 264 -3.94 -5.89 -8.05
C SER A 264 -2.97 -6.23 -9.19
N ILE A 265 -1.70 -6.59 -8.90
CA ILE A 265 -0.66 -6.86 -9.91
C ILE A 265 -0.10 -8.27 -9.67
N LEU A 266 -0.85 -9.29 -10.11
CA LEU A 266 -0.42 -10.69 -10.00
C LEU A 266 0.59 -11.08 -11.09
N SER A 267 0.71 -10.29 -12.17
CA SER A 267 1.57 -10.58 -13.31
C SER A 267 3.05 -10.22 -13.12
N HIS A 268 3.39 -9.52 -12.03
CA HIS A 268 4.76 -9.13 -11.72
C HIS A 268 5.09 -9.45 -10.26
N GLU A 269 6.05 -10.34 -10.04
CA GLU A 269 6.47 -10.77 -8.71
C GLU A 269 6.99 -9.59 -7.91
N HIS A 270 6.34 -9.30 -6.78
CA HIS A 270 6.69 -8.20 -5.90
C HIS A 270 6.21 -8.44 -4.46
N PHE A 271 6.85 -7.77 -3.52
CA PHE A 271 6.52 -7.72 -2.12
C PHE A 271 6.29 -6.27 -1.68
N GLN A 272 5.59 -6.08 -0.58
CA GLN A 272 5.42 -4.78 0.07
C GLN A 272 6.03 -4.82 1.45
N GLY A 273 6.76 -3.78 1.81
CA GLY A 273 7.43 -3.67 3.10
C GLY A 273 7.51 -2.24 3.58
N GLY A 274 8.26 -2.03 4.64
CA GLY A 274 8.51 -0.69 5.20
C GLY A 274 8.83 -0.71 6.68
N HIS A 275 9.07 0.47 7.24
CA HIS A 275 9.38 0.69 8.63
C HIS A 275 8.11 1.08 9.40
N TYR A 276 7.29 0.10 9.73
CA TYR A 276 6.02 0.32 10.42
C TYR A 276 5.61 -0.90 11.25
N THR A 277 5.04 -0.67 12.42
CA THR A 277 4.50 -1.71 13.31
C THR A 277 2.98 -1.73 13.23
N PHE A 278 2.42 -2.81 12.70
CA PHE A 278 0.98 -3.00 12.56
C PHE A 278 0.35 -3.65 13.80
N ALA A 279 -0.96 -3.48 13.95
CA ALA A 279 -1.73 -4.09 15.04
C ALA A 279 -1.58 -5.63 15.05
N MET A 280 -1.57 -6.29 13.89
CA MET A 280 -1.37 -7.74 13.82
C MET A 280 -0.01 -8.18 14.37
N GLU A 281 1.04 -7.37 14.17
CA GLU A 281 2.38 -7.66 14.68
C GLU A 281 2.39 -7.73 16.21
N THR A 282 1.71 -6.79 16.87
CA THR A 282 1.65 -6.69 18.34
C THR A 282 0.60 -7.60 18.96
N ALA A 283 -0.28 -8.19 18.14
CA ALA A 283 -1.33 -9.09 18.62
C ALA A 283 -0.71 -10.33 19.30
N PRO A 284 -1.24 -10.74 20.47
CA PRO A 284 -0.70 -11.86 21.23
C PRO A 284 -1.00 -13.20 20.55
N VAL A 285 -0.14 -14.19 20.82
CA VAL A 285 -0.47 -15.59 20.54
C VAL A 285 -1.55 -16.04 21.52
N GLU A 286 -2.73 -16.43 21.02
CA GLU A 286 -3.83 -16.93 21.85
C GLU A 286 -3.69 -18.43 22.15
N LYS A 287 -2.99 -19.16 21.28
CA LYS A 287 -2.77 -20.59 21.45
C LYS A 287 -1.40 -20.97 20.91
N GLU A 288 -0.53 -21.46 21.80
CA GLU A 288 0.72 -22.10 21.40
C GLU A 288 0.41 -23.42 20.68
N ILE A 289 1.14 -23.67 19.60
CA ILE A 289 1.08 -24.90 18.81
C ILE A 289 2.50 -25.38 18.52
N SER A 290 2.64 -26.64 18.17
CA SER A 290 3.94 -27.21 17.79
C SER A 290 3.80 -28.08 16.55
N PHE A 291 4.88 -28.20 15.80
CA PHE A 291 4.96 -29.03 14.61
C PHE A 291 6.03 -30.08 14.76
N ALA A 292 5.67 -31.34 14.58
CA ALA A 292 6.58 -32.47 14.69
C ALA A 292 7.74 -32.37 13.69
N GLY A 293 8.96 -32.50 14.18
CA GLY A 293 10.19 -32.31 13.42
C GLY A 293 10.66 -30.85 13.27
N TYR A 294 9.96 -29.90 13.93
CA TYR A 294 10.29 -28.47 13.94
C TYR A 294 10.28 -27.90 15.37
N GLU A 295 10.81 -28.63 16.32
CA GLU A 295 10.89 -28.26 17.75
C GLU A 295 11.79 -27.04 17.98
N ASP A 296 12.60 -26.68 17.00
CA ASP A 296 13.46 -25.50 16.94
C ASP A 296 12.73 -24.23 16.45
N VAL A 297 11.46 -24.34 15.98
CA VAL A 297 10.60 -23.24 15.57
C VAL A 297 9.43 -23.12 16.55
N THR A 298 9.33 -21.99 17.24
CA THR A 298 8.14 -21.72 18.05
C THR A 298 6.99 -21.29 17.14
N ALA A 299 5.78 -21.79 17.43
CA ALA A 299 4.61 -21.50 16.63
C ALA A 299 3.38 -21.20 17.48
N GLY A 300 2.48 -20.39 16.94
CA GLY A 300 1.24 -20.04 17.63
C GLY A 300 0.15 -19.53 16.72
N ILE A 301 -1.10 -19.71 17.14
CA ILE A 301 -2.26 -19.05 16.55
C ILE A 301 -2.37 -17.65 17.17
N VAL A 302 -2.38 -16.62 16.33
CA VAL A 302 -2.45 -15.22 16.76
C VAL A 302 -3.91 -14.85 17.07
N LYS A 303 -4.14 -14.10 18.15
CA LYS A 303 -5.43 -13.48 18.43
C LYS A 303 -5.70 -12.35 17.44
N TRP A 304 -6.26 -12.70 16.31
CA TRP A 304 -6.50 -11.81 15.18
C TRP A 304 -7.85 -12.15 14.53
N PRO A 305 -8.55 -11.20 13.88
CA PRO A 305 -9.82 -11.49 13.19
C PRO A 305 -9.65 -12.43 12.00
N MET A 306 -8.44 -12.50 11.44
CA MET A 306 -8.10 -13.45 10.37
C MET A 306 -7.27 -14.61 10.93
N SER A 307 -7.18 -15.70 10.18
CA SER A 307 -6.54 -16.95 10.64
C SER A 307 -5.04 -16.90 10.40
N VAL A 308 -4.27 -16.62 11.46
CA VAL A 308 -2.82 -16.41 11.40
C VAL A 308 -2.07 -17.48 12.20
N ILE A 309 -1.13 -18.17 11.54
CA ILE A 309 -0.10 -18.98 12.19
C ILE A 309 1.19 -18.15 12.22
N ARG A 310 1.69 -17.84 13.41
CA ARG A 310 2.97 -17.16 13.60
C ARG A 310 4.06 -18.20 13.85
N LEU A 311 5.16 -18.11 13.08
CA LEU A 311 6.36 -18.90 13.23
C LEU A 311 7.50 -17.97 13.68
N ASN A 312 8.31 -18.41 14.67
CA ASN A 312 9.45 -17.65 15.15
C ASN A 312 10.63 -18.58 15.43
N GLY A 313 11.83 -18.17 15.04
CA GLY A 313 13.06 -18.95 15.25
C GLY A 313 14.31 -18.21 14.79
N THR A 314 15.46 -18.80 15.06
CA THR A 314 16.76 -18.22 14.70
C THR A 314 17.23 -18.62 13.30
N ASP A 315 16.75 -19.77 12.79
CA ASP A 315 17.13 -20.31 11.48
C ASP A 315 16.04 -20.04 10.45
N PRO A 316 16.26 -19.11 9.48
CA PRO A 316 15.28 -18.80 8.43
C PRO A 316 14.98 -19.99 7.51
N VAL A 317 15.93 -20.91 7.32
CA VAL A 317 15.73 -22.09 6.48
C VAL A 317 14.69 -23.02 7.10
N ARG A 318 14.76 -23.23 8.42
CA ARG A 318 13.80 -24.07 9.16
C ARG A 318 12.38 -23.47 9.17
N ILE A 319 12.30 -22.12 9.33
CA ILE A 319 11.02 -21.40 9.26
C ILE A 319 10.39 -21.55 7.86
N ALA A 320 11.19 -21.37 6.81
CA ALA A 320 10.71 -21.50 5.45
C ALA A 320 10.32 -22.95 5.09
N GLU A 321 11.02 -23.96 5.61
CA GLU A 321 10.65 -25.38 5.45
C GLU A 321 9.28 -25.68 6.06
N LEU A 322 9.06 -25.22 7.29
CA LEU A 322 7.79 -25.40 7.97
C LEU A 322 6.66 -24.63 7.25
N ALA A 323 6.93 -23.39 6.83
CA ALA A 323 5.97 -22.59 6.08
C ALA A 323 5.54 -23.24 4.75
N ASP A 324 6.49 -23.85 4.03
CA ASP A 324 6.23 -24.58 2.79
C ASP A 324 5.43 -25.86 3.03
N LYS A 325 5.73 -26.60 4.09
CA LYS A 325 4.91 -27.76 4.53
C LYS A 325 3.48 -27.34 4.83
N ILE A 326 3.29 -26.27 5.62
CA ILE A 326 1.95 -25.74 5.95
C ILE A 326 1.21 -25.32 4.68
N LEU A 327 1.84 -24.56 3.79
CA LEU A 327 1.25 -24.11 2.53
C LEU A 327 0.86 -25.29 1.63
N GLY A 328 1.76 -26.27 1.47
CA GLY A 328 1.51 -27.45 0.64
C GLY A 328 0.29 -28.23 1.09
N LEU A 329 0.16 -28.43 2.42
CA LEU A 329 -0.97 -29.13 3.01
C LEU A 329 -2.25 -28.25 2.98
N TRP A 330 -2.14 -26.93 3.22
CA TRP A 330 -3.25 -25.99 3.14
C TRP A 330 -3.90 -25.97 1.75
N ARG A 331 -3.10 -25.98 0.70
CA ARG A 331 -3.59 -25.99 -0.68
C ARG A 331 -4.49 -27.18 -1.02
N GLY A 332 -4.30 -28.30 -0.35
CA GLY A 332 -5.12 -29.51 -0.53
C GLY A 332 -6.20 -29.73 0.54
N TYR A 333 -6.28 -28.85 1.55
CA TYR A 333 -7.14 -29.05 2.70
C TYR A 333 -8.56 -28.56 2.46
N SER A 334 -9.56 -29.40 2.72
CA SER A 334 -10.96 -29.02 2.76
C SER A 334 -11.59 -29.36 4.11
N ASP A 335 -12.41 -28.45 4.61
CA ASP A 335 -13.27 -28.65 5.78
C ASP A 335 -14.62 -27.97 5.53
N GLU A 336 -15.57 -28.77 5.02
CA GLU A 336 -16.89 -28.27 4.66
C GLU A 336 -17.67 -27.70 5.85
N SER A 337 -17.35 -28.16 7.06
CA SER A 337 -18.03 -27.68 8.29
C SER A 337 -17.82 -26.18 8.57
N VAL A 338 -16.74 -25.61 8.01
CA VAL A 338 -16.41 -24.19 8.10
C VAL A 338 -16.31 -23.52 6.72
N GLY A 339 -16.80 -24.16 5.67
CA GLY A 339 -16.88 -23.62 4.31
C GLY A 339 -15.53 -23.58 3.57
N VAL A 340 -14.52 -24.31 4.02
CA VAL A 340 -13.21 -24.40 3.35
C VAL A 340 -13.26 -25.51 2.31
N ILE A 341 -13.09 -25.14 1.06
CA ILE A 341 -13.02 -26.04 -0.09
C ILE A 341 -11.72 -25.75 -0.85
N ALA A 342 -10.85 -26.76 -0.95
CA ALA A 342 -9.54 -26.60 -1.59
C ALA A 342 -9.62 -26.40 -3.11
N PHE A 343 -10.58 -27.10 -3.76
CA PHE A 343 -10.78 -27.07 -5.21
C PHE A 343 -12.25 -27.12 -5.56
N SER A 344 -12.64 -26.37 -6.59
CA SER A 344 -13.92 -26.56 -7.31
C SER A 344 -13.69 -26.43 -8.81
N ASP A 345 -14.29 -27.33 -9.61
CA ASP A 345 -14.13 -27.36 -11.06
C ASP A 345 -12.65 -27.36 -11.54
N GLY A 346 -11.74 -27.90 -10.72
CA GLY A 346 -10.30 -27.94 -10.99
C GLY A 346 -9.51 -26.68 -10.62
N GLU A 347 -10.19 -25.62 -10.17
CA GLU A 347 -9.56 -24.37 -9.74
C GLU A 347 -9.21 -24.41 -8.25
N PRO A 348 -7.97 -23.97 -7.85
CA PRO A 348 -7.56 -23.93 -6.46
C PRO A 348 -8.14 -22.70 -5.74
N HIS A 349 -8.45 -22.87 -4.44
CA HIS A 349 -9.01 -21.80 -3.62
C HIS A 349 -8.12 -21.38 -2.45
N ASN A 350 -7.27 -22.27 -1.97
CA ASN A 350 -6.47 -22.03 -0.78
C ASN A 350 -5.07 -21.49 -1.11
N THR A 351 -4.67 -20.44 -0.40
CA THR A 351 -3.33 -19.83 -0.48
C THR A 351 -2.98 -19.17 0.85
N ILE A 352 -1.83 -18.51 0.93
CA ILE A 352 -1.35 -17.79 2.12
C ILE A 352 -0.95 -16.37 1.74
N THR A 353 -1.18 -15.41 2.65
CA THR A 353 -0.56 -14.10 2.66
C THR A 353 0.57 -14.13 3.71
N PRO A 354 1.85 -14.25 3.30
CA PRO A 354 2.97 -14.32 4.24
C PRO A 354 3.53 -12.94 4.57
N ILE A 355 3.93 -12.73 5.85
CA ILE A 355 4.54 -11.50 6.33
C ILE A 355 5.74 -11.85 7.20
N ALA A 356 6.94 -11.37 6.85
CA ALA A 356 8.18 -11.58 7.56
C ALA A 356 8.67 -10.30 8.25
N ARG A 357 9.34 -10.46 9.39
CA ARG A 357 10.05 -9.40 10.12
C ARG A 357 11.14 -9.97 11.03
N ARG A 358 11.96 -9.08 11.54
CA ARG A 358 12.87 -9.41 12.65
C ARG A 358 12.23 -8.98 13.97
N ARG A 359 12.30 -9.86 14.98
CA ARG A 359 11.84 -9.54 16.34
C ARG A 359 12.80 -10.15 17.36
N ASP A 360 13.32 -9.31 18.26
CA ASP A 360 14.23 -9.72 19.34
C ASP A 360 15.41 -10.58 18.86
N GLY A 361 15.95 -10.27 17.66
CA GLY A 361 17.03 -10.99 17.04
C GLY A 361 16.63 -12.23 16.25
N ASN A 362 15.39 -12.70 16.35
CA ASN A 362 14.85 -13.84 15.62
C ASN A 362 14.21 -13.41 14.29
N PHE A 363 13.99 -14.37 13.41
CA PHE A 363 13.06 -14.25 12.29
C PHE A 363 11.65 -14.58 12.76
N GLU A 364 10.68 -13.81 12.31
CA GLU A 364 9.25 -14.07 12.54
C GLU A 364 8.54 -14.07 11.19
N LEU A 365 7.71 -15.09 10.94
CA LEU A 365 6.91 -15.24 9.74
C LEU A 365 5.46 -15.52 10.11
N ASP A 366 4.57 -14.59 9.78
CA ASP A 366 3.13 -14.78 9.89
C ASP A 366 2.57 -15.38 8.59
N LEU A 367 1.83 -16.47 8.72
CA LEU A 367 1.14 -17.16 7.63
C LEU A 367 -0.36 -16.92 7.78
N VAL A 368 -0.91 -15.98 7.00
CA VAL A 368 -2.35 -15.71 7.01
C VAL A 368 -3.03 -16.61 6.00
N LEU A 369 -3.86 -17.54 6.47
CA LEU A 369 -4.58 -18.50 5.64
C LEU A 369 -5.66 -17.77 4.83
N ARG A 370 -5.72 -18.00 3.53
CA ARG A 370 -6.69 -17.39 2.61
C ARG A 370 -7.41 -18.46 1.80
N CYS A 371 -8.67 -18.18 1.48
CA CYS A 371 -9.48 -19.02 0.60
C CYS A 371 -10.40 -18.11 -0.25
N ASN A 372 -10.39 -18.29 -1.58
CA ASN A 372 -11.15 -17.44 -2.50
C ASN A 372 -12.45 -18.08 -3.01
N ILE A 373 -12.93 -19.12 -2.34
CA ILE A 373 -14.18 -19.80 -2.72
C ILE A 373 -15.35 -18.81 -2.79
N THR A 374 -16.18 -18.94 -3.80
CA THR A 374 -17.42 -18.17 -3.99
C THR A 374 -18.64 -19.08 -3.92
N THR A 375 -19.78 -18.51 -3.53
CA THR A 375 -21.10 -19.16 -3.58
C THR A 375 -22.11 -18.19 -4.22
N PRO A 376 -23.31 -18.66 -4.60
CA PRO A 376 -24.37 -17.77 -5.07
C PRO A 376 -24.73 -16.67 -4.06
N GLU A 377 -24.64 -16.95 -2.76
CA GLU A 377 -24.88 -16.00 -1.66
C GLU A 377 -23.71 -15.03 -1.49
N HIS A 378 -22.48 -15.48 -1.78
CA HIS A 378 -21.26 -14.71 -1.66
C HIS A 378 -20.47 -14.70 -2.99
N PRO A 379 -20.97 -13.98 -4.02
CA PRO A 379 -20.37 -13.99 -5.36
C PRO A 379 -19.02 -13.28 -5.45
N LEU A 380 -18.68 -12.46 -4.43
CA LEU A 380 -17.37 -11.80 -4.32
C LEU A 380 -16.39 -12.59 -3.44
N GLY A 381 -16.81 -13.69 -2.83
CA GLY A 381 -16.04 -14.54 -1.94
C GLY A 381 -16.75 -14.80 -0.62
N VAL A 382 -16.67 -16.04 -0.12
CA VAL A 382 -17.16 -16.42 1.21
C VAL A 382 -16.32 -15.72 2.30
N PHE A 383 -15.01 -15.67 2.10
CA PHE A 383 -14.03 -15.03 2.99
C PHE A 383 -13.61 -13.66 2.45
N HIS A 384 -14.59 -12.78 2.31
CA HIS A 384 -14.51 -11.44 1.71
C HIS A 384 -15.50 -10.52 2.43
N PRO A 385 -15.33 -9.19 2.43
CA PRO A 385 -16.32 -8.27 3.01
C PRO A 385 -17.74 -8.57 2.51
N HIS A 386 -18.66 -8.83 3.43
CA HIS A 386 -20.05 -9.15 3.12
C HIS A 386 -20.85 -7.88 2.72
N ALA A 387 -21.98 -8.11 2.06
CA ALA A 387 -22.77 -7.06 1.39
C ALA A 387 -23.24 -5.94 2.35
N ASP A 388 -23.53 -6.25 3.59
CA ASP A 388 -23.95 -5.30 4.64
C ASP A 388 -22.85 -4.26 4.97
N LYS A 389 -21.58 -4.57 4.67
CA LYS A 389 -20.41 -3.72 4.92
C LYS A 389 -19.96 -2.93 3.68
N HIS A 390 -20.53 -3.21 2.50
CA HIS A 390 -20.10 -2.61 1.24
C HIS A 390 -20.32 -1.10 1.16
N HIS A 391 -21.16 -0.53 2.03
CA HIS A 391 -21.30 0.91 2.15
C HIS A 391 -20.02 1.59 2.66
N ILE A 392 -19.17 0.88 3.41
CA ILE A 392 -17.85 1.31 3.88
C ILE A 392 -16.73 0.69 3.04
N LYS A 393 -16.64 -0.65 2.99
CA LYS A 393 -15.58 -1.39 2.31
C LYS A 393 -16.14 -2.55 1.48
N LYS A 394 -15.89 -2.52 0.17
CA LYS A 394 -16.32 -3.55 -0.77
C LYS A 394 -15.15 -4.25 -1.45
N GLU A 395 -14.00 -3.60 -1.49
CA GLU A 395 -12.82 -4.07 -2.20
C GLU A 395 -12.18 -5.25 -1.47
N ASN A 396 -11.39 -6.04 -2.21
CA ASN A 396 -10.62 -7.16 -1.67
C ASN A 396 -9.71 -6.72 -0.52
N ILE A 397 -9.50 -7.61 0.44
CA ILE A 397 -8.59 -7.40 1.58
C ILE A 397 -7.19 -7.85 1.17
N GLY A 398 -6.33 -6.87 0.92
CA GLY A 398 -4.93 -7.07 0.57
C GLY A 398 -4.01 -7.10 1.79
N LEU A 399 -2.69 -7.23 1.54
CA LEU A 399 -1.64 -7.36 2.56
C LEU A 399 -1.73 -6.30 3.68
N ILE A 400 -1.88 -5.03 3.32
CA ILE A 400 -1.89 -3.91 4.27
C ILE A 400 -3.08 -4.01 5.21
N GLU A 401 -4.25 -4.32 4.67
CA GLU A 401 -5.48 -4.43 5.43
C GLU A 401 -5.48 -5.67 6.32
N VAL A 402 -4.91 -6.78 5.84
CA VAL A 402 -4.68 -8.00 6.64
C VAL A 402 -3.93 -7.69 7.93
N MET A 403 -2.98 -6.76 7.90
CA MET A 403 -2.17 -6.38 9.05
C MET A 403 -2.85 -5.37 9.99
N GLY A 404 -4.05 -4.87 9.63
CA GLY A 404 -4.85 -4.00 10.50
C GLY A 404 -4.88 -2.52 10.12
N LEU A 405 -4.44 -2.15 8.91
CA LEU A 405 -4.56 -0.80 8.38
C LEU A 405 -5.62 -0.74 7.28
N ALA A 406 -6.76 -0.12 7.57
CA ALA A 406 -7.81 0.12 6.59
C ALA A 406 -7.37 1.16 5.55
N VAL A 407 -7.45 0.80 4.27
CA VAL A 407 -7.35 1.75 3.16
C VAL A 407 -8.75 1.94 2.58
N LEU A 408 -9.42 2.99 3.03
CA LEU A 408 -10.81 3.27 2.67
C LEU A 408 -10.92 4.21 1.46
N PRO A 409 -11.99 4.09 0.65
CA PRO A 409 -12.21 4.94 -0.52
C PRO A 409 -12.33 6.42 -0.17
N SER A 410 -11.78 7.31 -1.02
CA SER A 410 -11.79 8.77 -0.86
C SER A 410 -13.20 9.36 -0.72
N ARG A 411 -14.20 8.76 -1.39
CA ARG A 411 -15.61 9.16 -1.29
C ARG A 411 -16.12 9.26 0.16
N LEU A 412 -15.62 8.42 1.06
CA LEU A 412 -16.06 8.39 2.45
C LEU A 412 -15.78 9.67 3.22
N LYS A 413 -14.78 10.48 2.83
CA LYS A 413 -14.54 11.79 3.46
C LYS A 413 -15.77 12.69 3.34
N GLY A 414 -16.29 12.83 2.14
CA GLY A 414 -17.51 13.63 1.87
C GLY A 414 -18.76 12.96 2.44
N GLU A 415 -18.92 11.66 2.19
CA GLU A 415 -20.09 10.91 2.63
C GLU A 415 -20.27 10.91 4.14
N LEU A 416 -19.24 10.71 4.95
CA LEU A 416 -19.32 10.72 6.42
C LEU A 416 -19.63 12.12 6.96
N SER A 417 -19.04 13.17 6.36
CA SER A 417 -19.35 14.56 6.72
C SER A 417 -20.78 14.94 6.40
N ASP A 418 -21.28 14.56 5.23
CA ASP A 418 -22.67 14.79 4.83
C ASP A 418 -23.65 13.97 5.67
N LEU A 419 -23.27 12.74 6.00
CA LEU A 419 -24.07 11.85 6.84
C LEU A 419 -24.22 12.41 8.25
N ALA A 420 -23.14 12.94 8.86
CA ALA A 420 -23.18 13.58 10.18
C ALA A 420 -24.19 14.76 10.18
N ARG A 421 -24.18 15.60 9.14
CA ARG A 421 -25.14 16.69 8.96
C ARG A 421 -26.57 16.20 8.74
N ALA A 422 -26.72 15.13 7.96
CA ALA A 422 -28.03 14.54 7.68
C ALA A 422 -28.69 13.90 8.92
N ILE A 423 -27.90 13.24 9.75
CA ILE A 423 -28.36 12.56 10.98
C ILE A 423 -28.92 13.56 11.99
N THR A 424 -28.28 14.72 12.14
CA THR A 424 -28.68 15.79 13.08
C THR A 424 -29.70 16.78 12.48
N GLY A 425 -29.84 16.77 11.16
CA GLY A 425 -30.75 17.63 10.41
C GLY A 425 -32.12 16.99 10.13
N LYS A 426 -32.81 17.54 9.11
CA LYS A 426 -34.10 17.05 8.63
C LYS A 426 -34.02 16.23 7.35
N THR A 427 -32.83 15.81 6.94
CA THR A 427 -32.61 15.10 5.68
C THR A 427 -33.10 13.65 5.78
N ASN A 428 -33.89 13.23 4.81
CA ASN A 428 -34.28 11.83 4.68
C ASN A 428 -33.11 11.04 4.02
N ILE A 429 -32.31 10.38 4.84
CA ILE A 429 -31.11 9.62 4.40
C ILE A 429 -31.50 8.53 3.42
N ALA A 430 -32.59 7.80 3.63
CA ALA A 430 -33.02 6.69 2.79
C ALA A 430 -33.43 7.13 1.37
N ALA A 431 -33.85 8.40 1.20
CA ALA A 431 -34.18 8.97 -0.11
C ALA A 431 -33.02 9.78 -0.72
N HIS A 432 -31.88 9.88 -0.03
CA HIS A 432 -30.77 10.69 -0.54
C HIS A 432 -29.95 9.90 -1.59
N PRO A 433 -29.65 10.50 -2.77
CA PRO A 433 -29.02 9.79 -3.90
C PRO A 433 -27.67 9.12 -3.56
N VAL A 434 -26.89 9.72 -2.66
CA VAL A 434 -25.55 9.24 -2.27
C VAL A 434 -25.57 8.53 -0.93
N LEU A 435 -26.34 9.01 0.06
CA LEU A 435 -26.28 8.54 1.44
C LEU A 435 -27.20 7.34 1.71
N SER A 436 -28.14 7.01 0.79
CA SER A 436 -29.12 5.93 0.99
C SER A 436 -28.48 4.57 1.30
N LYS A 437 -27.30 4.30 0.78
CA LYS A 437 -26.54 3.07 1.08
C LYS A 437 -26.12 2.93 2.55
N HIS A 438 -26.10 4.03 3.33
CA HIS A 438 -25.80 4.05 4.75
C HIS A 438 -27.06 4.02 5.64
N ALA A 439 -28.27 4.03 5.04
CA ALA A 439 -29.51 4.28 5.77
C ALA A 439 -29.78 3.21 6.85
N GLU A 440 -29.58 1.93 6.54
CA GLU A 440 -29.78 0.82 7.48
C GLU A 440 -28.77 0.91 8.63
N TRP A 441 -27.50 1.11 8.32
CA TRP A 441 -26.45 1.32 9.32
C TRP A 441 -26.77 2.47 10.27
N VAL A 442 -27.15 3.63 9.74
CA VAL A 442 -27.56 4.79 10.56
C VAL A 442 -28.80 4.49 11.40
N ALA A 443 -29.76 3.72 10.90
CA ALA A 443 -30.94 3.33 11.67
C ALA A 443 -30.55 2.48 12.90
N GLU A 444 -29.58 1.57 12.76
CA GLU A 444 -29.04 0.80 13.89
C GLU A 444 -28.24 1.69 14.86
N LEU A 445 -27.41 2.60 14.35
CA LEU A 445 -26.65 3.52 15.21
C LEU A 445 -27.57 4.44 16.04
N LYS A 446 -28.69 4.92 15.49
CA LYS A 446 -29.66 5.73 16.22
C LYS A 446 -30.34 5.00 17.39
N LYS A 447 -30.30 3.68 17.45
CA LYS A 447 -30.78 2.91 18.60
C LYS A 447 -29.74 2.89 19.73
N GLN A 448 -28.47 3.13 19.42
CA GLN A 448 -27.34 3.02 20.37
C GLN A 448 -26.84 4.39 20.84
N TYR A 449 -26.92 5.41 19.97
CA TYR A 449 -26.34 6.73 20.18
C TYR A 449 -27.35 7.85 20.11
N VAL A 450 -27.14 8.88 20.93
CA VAL A 450 -27.79 10.18 20.80
C VAL A 450 -26.86 11.09 19.99
N PHE A 451 -27.23 11.40 18.77
CA PHE A 451 -26.45 12.25 17.88
C PHE A 451 -26.69 13.73 18.12
N THR A 452 -25.61 14.49 18.23
CA THR A 452 -25.59 15.96 18.25
C THR A 452 -24.66 16.48 17.14
N ASN A 453 -24.70 17.78 16.86
CA ASN A 453 -23.80 18.38 15.87
C ASN A 453 -22.32 18.24 16.26
N GLU A 454 -22.02 18.15 17.57
CA GLU A 454 -20.65 18.05 18.07
C GLU A 454 -20.09 16.62 18.00
N ASN A 455 -20.94 15.58 18.16
CA ASN A 455 -20.48 14.20 18.30
C ASN A 455 -20.71 13.32 17.07
N ALA A 456 -21.60 13.74 16.15
CA ALA A 456 -22.06 12.88 15.04
C ALA A 456 -20.92 12.34 14.17
N LEU A 457 -20.01 13.22 13.76
CA LEU A 457 -18.87 12.79 12.92
C LEU A 457 -17.94 11.83 13.68
N ASN A 458 -17.63 12.11 14.95
CA ASN A 458 -16.75 11.26 15.73
C ASN A 458 -17.36 9.86 15.94
N ILE A 459 -18.66 9.77 16.21
CA ILE A 459 -19.36 8.47 16.30
C ILE A 459 -19.25 7.72 14.98
N LEU A 460 -19.50 8.37 13.84
CA LEU A 460 -19.40 7.75 12.52
C LEU A 460 -17.97 7.26 12.20
N LEU A 461 -16.93 7.99 12.60
CA LEU A 461 -15.55 7.58 12.44
C LEU A 461 -15.25 6.32 13.27
N GLN A 462 -15.65 6.29 14.55
CA GLN A 462 -15.45 5.12 15.41
C GLN A 462 -16.24 3.90 14.92
N GLU A 463 -17.48 4.08 14.51
CA GLU A 463 -18.29 3.01 13.94
C GLU A 463 -17.78 2.52 12.57
N THR A 464 -17.12 3.39 11.78
CA THR A 464 -16.40 2.99 10.56
C THR A 464 -15.24 2.06 10.89
N GLY A 465 -14.48 2.34 11.96
CA GLY A 465 -13.44 1.45 12.47
C GLY A 465 -13.98 0.09 12.89
N LYS A 466 -15.12 0.07 13.58
CA LYS A 466 -15.82 -1.16 13.94
C LYS A 466 -16.24 -1.98 12.71
N VAL A 467 -16.79 -1.32 11.68
CA VAL A 467 -17.14 -2.00 10.43
C VAL A 467 -15.88 -2.61 9.79
N PHE A 468 -14.73 -1.92 9.84
CA PHE A 468 -13.49 -2.50 9.31
C PHE A 468 -13.01 -3.72 10.10
N ALA A 469 -13.11 -3.73 11.43
CA ALA A 469 -12.84 -4.94 12.23
C ALA A 469 -13.73 -6.12 11.79
N GLN A 470 -15.02 -5.89 11.58
CA GLN A 470 -15.96 -6.90 11.07
C GLN A 470 -15.63 -7.34 9.62
N VAL A 471 -15.10 -6.44 8.80
CA VAL A 471 -14.60 -6.78 7.44
C VAL A 471 -13.42 -7.75 7.52
N LEU A 472 -12.52 -7.59 8.48
CA LEU A 472 -11.43 -8.55 8.70
C LEU A 472 -11.96 -9.89 9.23
N GLU A 473 -12.98 -9.89 10.09
CA GLU A 473 -13.66 -11.11 10.54
C GLU A 473 -14.34 -11.83 9.38
N ASP A 474 -15.01 -11.11 8.47
CA ASP A 474 -15.58 -11.70 7.25
C ASP A 474 -14.49 -12.35 6.38
N ALA A 475 -13.33 -11.72 6.28
CA ALA A 475 -12.19 -12.21 5.49
C ALA A 475 -11.43 -13.37 6.16
N GLY A 476 -11.60 -13.58 7.48
CA GLY A 476 -11.00 -14.68 8.22
C GLY A 476 -11.59 -16.04 7.83
N VAL A 477 -10.74 -17.03 7.59
CA VAL A 477 -11.15 -18.38 7.21
C VAL A 477 -11.77 -19.12 8.39
N TYR A 478 -11.04 -19.21 9.49
CA TYR A 478 -11.55 -19.74 10.74
C TYR A 478 -12.08 -18.60 11.60
N LYS A 479 -13.40 -18.58 11.82
CA LYS A 479 -14.05 -17.51 12.60
C LYS A 479 -13.70 -17.60 14.09
N ASN A 480 -13.73 -16.46 14.78
CA ASN A 480 -13.48 -16.38 16.23
C ASN A 480 -14.67 -16.92 17.05
N THR A 481 -15.17 -18.11 16.69
CA THR A 481 -16.17 -18.90 17.42
C THR A 481 -15.50 -20.16 17.96
N THR A 482 -16.21 -20.89 18.84
CA THR A 482 -15.71 -22.18 19.34
C THR A 482 -15.45 -23.14 18.19
N GLU A 483 -16.40 -23.26 17.25
CA GLU A 483 -16.34 -24.16 16.10
C GLU A 483 -15.19 -23.77 15.14
N GLY A 484 -15.00 -22.46 14.89
CA GLY A 484 -13.92 -21.97 14.05
C GLY A 484 -12.54 -22.22 14.66
N ARG A 485 -12.39 -22.01 15.98
CA ARG A 485 -11.14 -22.30 16.70
C ARG A 485 -10.83 -23.80 16.73
N GLU A 486 -11.83 -24.65 16.93
CA GLU A 486 -11.67 -26.12 16.87
C GLU A 486 -11.26 -26.56 15.46
N ALA A 487 -11.87 -26.01 14.41
CA ALA A 487 -11.51 -26.29 13.03
C ALA A 487 -10.08 -25.83 12.70
N PHE A 488 -9.64 -24.68 13.25
CA PHE A 488 -8.27 -24.23 13.06
C PHE A 488 -7.26 -25.19 13.71
N VAL A 489 -7.52 -25.65 14.93
CA VAL A 489 -6.68 -26.66 15.60
C VAL A 489 -6.69 -27.98 14.81
N LYS A 490 -7.82 -28.42 14.30
CA LYS A 490 -7.94 -29.60 13.45
C LYS A 490 -7.04 -29.50 12.19
N PHE A 491 -6.92 -28.30 11.59
CA PHE A 491 -5.97 -28.07 10.49
C PHE A 491 -4.53 -28.21 10.96
N VAL A 492 -4.17 -27.66 12.12
CA VAL A 492 -2.81 -27.83 12.72
C VAL A 492 -2.50 -29.29 12.97
N ASP A 493 -3.45 -30.06 13.53
CA ASP A 493 -3.30 -31.50 13.74
C ASP A 493 -3.17 -32.25 12.41
N PHE A 494 -3.87 -31.82 11.37
CA PHE A 494 -3.71 -32.37 10.02
C PHE A 494 -2.28 -32.15 9.50
N VAL A 495 -1.69 -30.97 9.69
CA VAL A 495 -0.29 -30.69 9.31
C VAL A 495 0.68 -31.58 10.06
N ASN A 496 0.43 -31.86 11.35
CA ASN A 496 1.28 -32.73 12.16
C ASN A 496 1.22 -34.21 11.76
N ASN A 497 0.10 -34.65 11.22
CA ASN A 497 -0.12 -36.05 10.86
C ASN A 497 0.29 -36.39 9.41
N ASN A 498 0.71 -35.40 8.62
CA ASN A 498 1.12 -35.52 7.22
C ASN A 498 2.49 -34.87 6.98
#